data_c655f7f94420427750d3414a436c89a1
#
_entry.id   c655f7f94420427750d3414a436c89a1
#
_cell.length_a   1.000
_cell.length_b   1.000
_cell.length_c   1.000
_cell.angle_alpha   90.00
_cell.angle_beta   90.00
_cell.angle_gamma   90.00
#
_symmetry.space_group_name_H-M   'P 1'
#
loop_
_entity.id
_entity.type
_entity.pdbx_description
1 polymer ?
#
loop_
_entity_poly.entity_id
_entity_poly.type
_entity_poly.pdbx_seq_one_letter_code
_entity_poly.pdbx_strand_id
1 'polypeptide(L)'
;ASSPLDLAACSASIERPRNRVYQRWLLQRLVRQTLADPFGVSPQEDESLTQNPPRSIRAFDAAVTAPRWGFDSVDAYYLRASPLPYLLDDRRSLPPTLLLQALDDPWVPASGAKRLLSALMLQPADQRDPVSVLLTERGGHNGFHAPGDSLESGCWSDRVASAWLTQLSTDDPR
;
A
#
# COMPACT_ATOMS: atom_id res chain seq x y z
N ALA A 1 0.73 -0.40 7.72
CA ALA A 1 1.68 -1.47 7.39
C ALA A 1 1.52 -1.89 5.93
N SER A 2 2.60 -2.36 5.31
CA SER A 2 2.62 -2.90 3.92
C SER A 2 1.92 -1.97 2.91
N SER A 3 2.11 -0.67 3.03
CA SER A 3 1.45 0.32 2.19
C SER A 3 2.05 0.33 0.77
N PRO A 4 1.24 0.31 -0.30
CA PRO A 4 1.69 0.37 -1.68
C PRO A 4 2.14 1.79 -2.05
N LEU A 5 3.37 2.17 -1.68
CA LEU A 5 3.91 3.50 -1.93
C LEU A 5 4.16 3.80 -3.43
N ASP A 6 4.37 2.77 -4.23
CA ASP A 6 4.57 2.81 -5.68
C ASP A 6 3.64 1.78 -6.33
N LEU A 7 2.53 2.25 -6.88
CA LEU A 7 1.48 1.38 -7.42
C LEU A 7 1.96 0.58 -8.64
N ALA A 8 2.79 1.17 -9.49
CA ALA A 8 3.35 0.48 -10.66
C ALA A 8 4.24 -0.69 -10.22
N ALA A 9 5.11 -0.46 -9.24
CA ALA A 9 5.97 -1.51 -8.68
C ALA A 9 5.16 -2.62 -7.98
N CYS A 10 4.08 -2.26 -7.26
CA CYS A 10 3.20 -3.24 -6.61
C CYS A 10 2.44 -4.07 -7.63
N SER A 11 1.86 -3.45 -8.66
CA SER A 11 1.19 -4.15 -9.75
C SER A 11 2.14 -5.13 -10.45
N ALA A 12 3.33 -4.69 -10.82
CA ALA A 12 4.35 -5.56 -11.43
C ALA A 12 4.78 -6.70 -10.48
N SER A 13 4.82 -6.48 -9.16
CA SER A 13 5.15 -7.52 -8.19
C SER A 13 4.07 -8.59 -8.08
N ILE A 14 2.79 -8.21 -8.05
CA ILE A 14 1.66 -9.14 -7.99
C ILE A 14 1.59 -10.00 -9.26
N GLU A 15 1.99 -9.48 -10.42
CA GLU A 15 1.98 -10.19 -11.69
C GLU A 15 3.11 -11.23 -11.83
N ARG A 16 4.07 -11.29 -10.91
CA ARG A 16 5.14 -12.29 -10.94
C ARG A 16 4.57 -13.72 -10.87
N PRO A 17 5.22 -14.69 -11.53
CA PRO A 17 4.74 -16.09 -11.58
C PRO A 17 4.45 -16.68 -10.21
N ARG A 18 5.27 -16.38 -9.19
CA ARG A 18 5.09 -16.85 -7.80
C ARG A 18 3.79 -16.37 -7.15
N ASN A 19 3.25 -15.24 -7.62
CA ASN A 19 2.05 -14.60 -7.06
C ASN A 19 0.78 -14.90 -7.88
N ARG A 20 0.88 -15.74 -8.94
CA ARG A 20 -0.23 -16.00 -9.88
C ARG A 20 -1.53 -16.46 -9.20
N VAL A 21 -1.41 -17.35 -8.22
CA VAL A 21 -2.59 -17.87 -7.50
C VAL A 21 -3.28 -16.76 -6.72
N TYR A 22 -2.48 -15.97 -6.00
CA TYR A 22 -2.99 -14.84 -5.23
C TYR A 22 -3.58 -13.76 -6.14
N GLN A 23 -2.89 -13.40 -7.21
CA GLN A 23 -3.40 -12.42 -8.19
C GLN A 23 -4.76 -12.86 -8.74
N ARG A 24 -4.89 -14.14 -9.14
CA ARG A 24 -6.15 -14.68 -9.65
C ARG A 24 -7.28 -14.60 -8.61
N TRP A 25 -6.99 -14.96 -7.38
CA TRP A 25 -7.96 -14.88 -6.28
C TRP A 25 -8.40 -13.43 -6.01
N LEU A 26 -7.44 -12.50 -5.93
CA LEU A 26 -7.71 -11.08 -5.71
C LEU A 26 -8.54 -10.50 -6.86
N LEU A 27 -8.15 -10.78 -8.09
CA LEU A 27 -8.83 -10.31 -9.29
C LEU A 27 -10.29 -10.78 -9.36
N GLN A 28 -10.55 -12.05 -9.03
CA GLN A 28 -11.91 -12.58 -8.97
C GLN A 28 -12.76 -11.83 -7.92
N ARG A 29 -12.16 -11.46 -6.79
CA ARG A 29 -12.87 -10.70 -5.76
C ARG A 29 -13.13 -9.27 -6.21
N LEU A 30 -12.16 -8.60 -6.82
CA LEU A 30 -12.33 -7.25 -7.37
C LEU A 30 -13.45 -7.20 -8.41
N VAL A 31 -13.44 -8.12 -9.38
CA VAL A 31 -14.50 -8.21 -10.40
C VAL A 31 -15.86 -8.42 -9.75
N ARG A 32 -15.97 -9.38 -8.81
CA ARG A 32 -17.24 -9.65 -8.12
C ARG A 32 -17.74 -8.45 -7.31
N GLN A 33 -16.86 -7.76 -6.61
CA GLN A 33 -17.21 -6.57 -5.83
C GLN A 33 -17.65 -5.44 -6.73
N THR A 34 -16.97 -5.23 -7.85
CA THR A 34 -17.34 -4.17 -8.81
C THR A 34 -18.70 -4.43 -9.43
N LEU A 35 -18.98 -5.67 -9.86
CA LEU A 35 -20.29 -6.04 -10.42
C LEU A 35 -21.43 -5.97 -9.38
N ALA A 36 -21.11 -6.09 -8.09
CA ALA A 36 -22.06 -5.96 -6.98
C ALA A 36 -22.09 -4.54 -6.39
N ASP A 37 -21.47 -3.55 -7.02
CA ASP A 37 -21.42 -2.17 -6.53
C ASP A 37 -22.83 -1.58 -6.45
N PRO A 38 -23.30 -1.13 -5.26
CA PRO A 38 -24.65 -0.58 -5.10
C PRO A 38 -24.86 0.71 -5.90
N PHE A 39 -23.81 1.39 -6.31
CA PHE A 39 -23.86 2.56 -7.20
C PHE A 39 -23.89 2.18 -8.68
N GLY A 40 -23.83 0.86 -8.97
CA GLY A 40 -23.89 0.30 -10.31
C GLY A 40 -22.55 0.32 -11.04
N VAL A 41 -22.57 -0.31 -12.21
CA VAL A 41 -21.46 -0.32 -13.18
C VAL A 41 -21.91 0.31 -14.47
N SER A 42 -21.02 0.99 -15.18
CA SER A 42 -21.32 1.49 -16.53
C SER A 42 -21.44 0.32 -17.52
N PRO A 43 -22.14 0.49 -18.65
CA PRO A 43 -22.21 -0.55 -19.70
C PRO A 43 -20.82 -1.00 -20.17
N GLN A 44 -19.85 -0.08 -20.26
CA GLN A 44 -18.48 -0.38 -20.68
C GLN A 44 -17.74 -1.23 -19.63
N GLU A 45 -17.94 -0.93 -18.33
CA GLU A 45 -17.35 -1.73 -17.25
C GLU A 45 -17.96 -3.13 -17.21
N ASP A 46 -19.30 -3.23 -17.32
CA ASP A 46 -20.00 -4.52 -17.35
C ASP A 46 -19.50 -5.39 -18.51
N GLU A 47 -19.41 -4.82 -19.71
CA GLU A 47 -18.85 -5.52 -20.88
C GLU A 47 -17.42 -5.96 -20.64
N SER A 48 -16.57 -5.09 -20.12
CA SER A 48 -15.17 -5.38 -19.83
C SER A 48 -15.00 -6.48 -18.78
N LEU A 49 -15.88 -6.52 -17.77
CA LEU A 49 -15.77 -7.46 -16.66
C LEU A 49 -16.43 -8.81 -16.95
N THR A 50 -17.46 -8.85 -17.81
CA THR A 50 -18.24 -10.07 -18.10
C THR A 50 -17.82 -10.75 -19.41
N GLN A 51 -17.60 -10.00 -20.48
CA GLN A 51 -17.28 -10.54 -21.81
C GLN A 51 -15.77 -10.65 -22.04
N ASN A 52 -14.98 -9.68 -21.54
CA ASN A 52 -13.54 -9.66 -21.66
C ASN A 52 -12.86 -9.48 -20.29
N PRO A 53 -13.05 -10.42 -19.35
CA PRO A 53 -12.58 -10.24 -17.98
C PRO A 53 -11.06 -9.98 -17.92
N PRO A 54 -10.63 -9.00 -17.13
CA PRO A 54 -9.21 -8.66 -16.99
C PRO A 54 -8.43 -9.85 -16.47
N ARG A 55 -7.22 -10.05 -17.00
CA ARG A 55 -6.34 -11.18 -16.64
C ARG A 55 -5.23 -10.81 -15.67
N SER A 56 -5.12 -9.52 -15.32
CA SER A 56 -4.16 -9.01 -14.36
C SER A 56 -4.76 -7.84 -13.59
N ILE A 57 -4.13 -7.49 -12.46
CA ILE A 57 -4.52 -6.30 -11.67
C ILE A 57 -4.37 -5.04 -12.53
N ARG A 58 -3.28 -4.92 -13.28
CA ARG A 58 -3.09 -3.79 -14.19
C ARG A 58 -4.20 -3.68 -15.25
N ALA A 59 -4.63 -4.81 -15.81
CA ALA A 59 -5.73 -4.82 -16.77
C ALA A 59 -7.07 -4.42 -16.13
N PHE A 60 -7.32 -4.83 -14.88
CA PHE A 60 -8.47 -4.40 -14.11
C PHE A 60 -8.42 -2.89 -13.83
N ASP A 61 -7.28 -2.38 -13.39
CA ASP A 61 -7.10 -0.96 -13.13
C ASP A 61 -7.26 -0.12 -14.40
N ALA A 62 -6.82 -0.62 -15.56
CA ALA A 62 -7.01 0.06 -16.84
C ALA A 62 -8.48 0.09 -17.28
N ALA A 63 -9.24 -0.99 -17.01
CA ALA A 63 -10.64 -1.10 -17.44
C ALA A 63 -11.62 -0.40 -16.47
N VAL A 64 -11.31 -0.34 -15.19
CA VAL A 64 -12.22 0.11 -14.13
C VAL A 64 -11.63 1.25 -13.30
N THR A 65 -10.51 1.01 -12.61
CA THR A 65 -10.02 1.94 -11.59
C THR A 65 -9.62 3.29 -12.19
N ALA A 66 -8.78 3.29 -13.22
CA ALA A 66 -8.30 4.52 -13.84
C ALA A 66 -9.44 5.36 -14.45
N PRO A 67 -10.37 4.80 -15.25
CA PRO A 67 -11.51 5.56 -15.77
C PRO A 67 -12.44 6.10 -14.68
N ARG A 68 -12.76 5.30 -13.64
CA ARG A 68 -13.62 5.76 -12.54
C ARG A 68 -13.06 6.97 -11.79
N TRP A 69 -11.74 7.07 -11.71
CA TRP A 69 -11.06 8.19 -11.07
C TRP A 69 -10.65 9.30 -12.05
N GLY A 70 -11.12 9.24 -13.30
CA GLY A 70 -10.90 10.28 -14.31
C GLY A 70 -9.46 10.33 -14.85
N PHE A 71 -8.74 9.21 -14.86
CA PHE A 71 -7.42 9.10 -15.46
C PHE A 71 -7.51 8.58 -16.90
N ASP A 72 -6.74 9.19 -17.80
CA ASP A 72 -6.70 8.82 -19.22
C ASP A 72 -6.02 7.47 -19.46
N SER A 73 -5.27 6.99 -18.50
CA SER A 73 -4.56 5.69 -18.56
C SER A 73 -4.22 5.14 -17.19
N VAL A 74 -3.98 3.83 -17.12
CA VAL A 74 -3.50 3.17 -15.90
C VAL A 74 -2.11 3.68 -15.49
N ASP A 75 -1.28 4.09 -16.44
CA ASP A 75 0.04 4.68 -16.13
C ASP A 75 -0.10 6.06 -15.49
N ALA A 76 -1.01 6.88 -15.99
CA ALA A 76 -1.34 8.18 -15.38
C ALA A 76 -1.92 7.99 -13.97
N TYR A 77 -2.80 7.00 -13.78
CA TYR A 77 -3.32 6.62 -12.48
C TYR A 77 -2.20 6.20 -11.53
N TYR A 78 -1.35 5.25 -11.91
CA TYR A 78 -0.26 4.79 -11.05
C TYR A 78 0.73 5.89 -10.69
N LEU A 79 1.08 6.72 -11.66
CA LEU A 79 2.00 7.86 -11.44
C LEU A 79 1.43 8.86 -10.42
N ARG A 80 0.16 9.22 -10.57
CA ARG A 80 -0.46 10.29 -9.77
C ARG A 80 -1.05 9.82 -8.45
N ALA A 81 -1.50 8.57 -8.36
CA ALA A 81 -2.07 8.00 -7.15
C ALA A 81 -1.03 7.32 -6.24
N SER A 82 0.21 7.14 -6.68
CA SER A 82 1.29 6.62 -5.84
C SER A 82 1.67 7.63 -4.74
N PRO A 83 1.66 7.25 -3.45
CA PRO A 83 2.05 8.15 -2.36
C PRO A 83 3.53 8.55 -2.36
N LEU A 84 4.42 7.72 -2.90
CA LEU A 84 5.87 7.91 -2.79
C LEU A 84 6.38 9.27 -3.26
N PRO A 85 5.98 9.83 -4.42
CA PRO A 85 6.41 11.17 -4.83
C PRO A 85 6.07 12.24 -3.79
N TYR A 86 4.83 12.24 -3.29
CA TYR A 86 4.38 13.21 -2.27
C TYR A 86 5.17 13.05 -0.96
N LEU A 87 5.43 11.82 -0.52
CA LEU A 87 6.22 11.53 0.66
C LEU A 87 7.68 11.97 0.52
N LEU A 88 8.21 12.02 -0.68
CA LEU A 88 9.56 12.51 -0.95
C LEU A 88 9.62 14.05 -1.00
N ASP A 89 8.59 14.70 -1.56
CA ASP A 89 8.61 16.13 -1.87
C ASP A 89 7.97 17.00 -0.77
N ASP A 90 6.81 16.62 -0.23
CA ASP A 90 6.00 17.49 0.67
C ASP A 90 5.43 16.74 1.89
N ARG A 91 6.18 15.85 2.49
CA ARG A 91 5.73 15.09 3.67
C ARG A 91 5.60 15.90 4.96
N ARG A 92 6.17 17.10 5.00
CA ARG A 92 6.17 17.94 6.21
C ARG A 92 4.79 18.43 6.65
N SER A 93 3.84 18.47 5.72
CA SER A 93 2.44 18.83 5.99
C SER A 93 1.63 17.66 6.55
N LEU A 94 2.20 16.46 6.59
CA LEU A 94 1.50 15.26 7.07
C LEU A 94 1.41 15.25 8.60
N PRO A 95 0.36 14.64 9.16
CA PRO A 95 0.33 14.29 10.58
C PRO A 95 1.42 13.26 10.88
N PRO A 96 1.77 13.06 12.17
CA PRO A 96 2.67 11.98 12.56
C PRO A 96 2.27 10.67 11.92
N THR A 97 3.18 10.06 11.15
CA THR A 97 2.89 8.90 10.31
C THR A 97 3.95 7.83 10.51
N LEU A 98 3.53 6.61 10.86
CA LEU A 98 4.40 5.43 10.93
C LEU A 98 4.16 4.53 9.71
N LEU A 99 5.21 4.30 8.93
CA LEU A 99 5.23 3.33 7.84
C LEU A 99 5.99 2.08 8.28
N LEU A 100 5.30 0.94 8.28
CA LEU A 100 5.87 -0.36 8.63
C LEU A 100 5.91 -1.23 7.38
N GLN A 101 7.11 -1.71 6.98
CA GLN A 101 7.29 -2.50 5.76
C GLN A 101 8.25 -3.65 5.99
N ALA A 102 7.86 -4.86 5.57
CA ALA A 102 8.73 -6.03 5.55
C ALA A 102 9.53 -6.11 4.23
N LEU A 103 10.80 -6.52 4.34
CA LEU A 103 11.66 -6.73 3.17
C LEU A 103 11.28 -7.97 2.37
N ASP A 104 10.63 -8.92 3.02
CA ASP A 104 10.15 -10.19 2.44
C ASP A 104 8.69 -10.15 1.97
N ASP A 105 8.07 -8.96 1.92
CA ASP A 105 6.69 -8.82 1.41
C ASP A 105 6.61 -9.30 -0.06
N PRO A 106 5.80 -10.33 -0.35
CA PRO A 106 5.74 -10.91 -1.69
C PRO A 106 5.00 -10.02 -2.70
N TRP A 107 4.18 -9.07 -2.22
CA TRP A 107 3.27 -8.28 -3.05
C TRP A 107 3.64 -6.81 -3.11
N VAL A 108 4.02 -6.21 -1.99
CA VAL A 108 4.42 -4.81 -1.90
C VAL A 108 5.95 -4.72 -1.80
N PRO A 109 6.67 -4.36 -2.88
CA PRO A 109 8.11 -4.23 -2.84
C PRO A 109 8.57 -3.16 -1.84
N ALA A 110 9.57 -3.49 -1.04
CA ALA A 110 10.14 -2.57 -0.07
C ALA A 110 10.95 -1.41 -0.69
N SER A 111 11.09 -1.38 -2.02
CA SER A 111 11.88 -0.34 -2.73
C SER A 111 11.40 1.07 -2.45
N GLY A 112 10.07 1.30 -2.42
CA GLY A 112 9.48 2.60 -2.09
C GLY A 112 9.82 3.04 -0.66
N ALA A 113 9.64 2.15 0.32
CA ALA A 113 9.96 2.43 1.72
C ALA A 113 11.48 2.63 1.94
N LYS A 114 12.34 1.88 1.24
CA LYS A 114 13.79 2.09 1.27
C LYS A 114 14.20 3.46 0.72
N ARG A 115 13.61 3.89 -0.40
CA ARG A 115 13.87 5.22 -0.98
C ARG A 115 13.46 6.32 -0.01
N LEU A 116 12.29 6.19 0.60
CA LEU A 116 11.81 7.15 1.60
C LEU A 116 12.74 7.18 2.82
N LEU A 117 13.10 6.02 3.37
CA LEU A 117 14.04 5.94 4.51
C LEU A 117 15.38 6.60 4.17
N SER A 118 15.93 6.36 2.98
CA SER A 118 17.17 7.01 2.54
C SER A 118 17.02 8.53 2.47
N ALA A 119 15.89 9.04 2.00
CA ALA A 119 15.63 10.47 1.96
C ALA A 119 15.49 11.09 3.38
N LEU A 120 14.90 10.36 4.32
CA LEU A 120 14.81 10.77 5.73
C LEU A 120 16.19 10.84 6.40
N MET A 121 17.06 9.87 6.12
CA MET A 121 18.43 9.81 6.68
C MET A 121 19.36 10.93 6.17
N LEU A 122 19.05 11.55 5.05
CA LEU A 122 19.81 12.66 4.48
C LEU A 122 19.42 14.02 5.07
N GLN A 123 18.39 14.07 5.92
CA GLN A 123 17.95 15.31 6.54
C GLN A 123 18.80 15.68 7.76
N PRO A 124 18.96 16.98 8.06
CA PRO A 124 19.61 17.44 9.28
C PRO A 124 18.91 16.87 10.53
N ALA A 125 19.70 16.44 11.52
CA ALA A 125 19.19 15.78 12.73
C ALA A 125 18.33 16.71 13.63
N ASP A 126 18.39 18.02 13.43
CA ASP A 126 17.62 19.03 14.13
C ASP A 126 16.19 19.21 13.54
N GLN A 127 15.92 18.62 12.39
CA GLN A 127 14.60 18.68 11.75
C GLN A 127 13.81 17.41 12.07
N ARG A 128 12.78 17.54 12.92
CA ARG A 128 11.81 16.46 13.13
C ARG A 128 10.97 16.26 11.86
N ASP A 129 11.02 15.07 11.28
CA ASP A 129 10.16 14.67 10.18
C ASP A 129 8.89 14.01 10.76
N PRO A 130 7.68 14.33 10.28
CA PRO A 130 6.47 13.68 10.75
C PRO A 130 6.37 12.21 10.34
N VAL A 131 7.16 11.78 9.37
CA VAL A 131 7.13 10.42 8.84
C VAL A 131 8.27 9.58 9.43
N SER A 132 7.90 8.45 10.00
CA SER A 132 8.82 7.41 10.47
C SER A 132 8.69 6.16 9.61
N VAL A 133 9.81 5.56 9.20
CA VAL A 133 9.81 4.32 8.42
C VAL A 133 10.51 3.23 9.21
N LEU A 134 9.81 2.14 9.46
CA LEU A 134 10.36 0.95 10.09
C LEU A 134 10.39 -0.21 9.11
N LEU A 135 11.59 -0.67 8.77
CA LEU A 135 11.82 -1.83 7.91
C LEU A 135 12.14 -3.05 8.77
N THR A 136 11.48 -4.17 8.47
CA THR A 136 11.76 -5.46 9.10
C THR A 136 12.27 -6.45 8.06
N GLU A 137 13.18 -7.35 8.45
CA GLU A 137 13.66 -8.39 7.54
C GLU A 137 12.55 -9.37 7.14
N ARG A 138 11.66 -9.66 8.08
CA ARG A 138 10.54 -10.58 7.93
C ARG A 138 9.25 -9.94 8.41
N GLY A 139 8.12 -10.41 7.88
CA GLY A 139 6.79 -9.91 8.20
C GLY A 139 5.78 -10.21 7.10
N GLY A 140 6.26 -10.55 5.92
CA GLY A 140 5.39 -10.79 4.75
C GLY A 140 4.48 -9.60 4.49
N HIS A 141 3.29 -9.87 3.97
CA HIS A 141 2.27 -8.86 3.75
C HIS A 141 1.32 -8.79 4.95
N ASN A 142 1.52 -7.79 5.82
CA ASN A 142 0.73 -7.54 7.04
C ASN A 142 0.81 -8.66 8.11
N GLY A 143 1.76 -9.59 8.01
CA GLY A 143 1.90 -10.66 9.01
C GLY A 143 2.53 -10.17 10.31
N PHE A 144 3.73 -9.63 10.25
CA PHE A 144 4.49 -9.03 11.35
C PHE A 144 4.36 -9.75 12.70
N HIS A 145 4.45 -11.09 12.67
CA HIS A 145 4.41 -11.92 13.88
C HIS A 145 5.79 -12.08 14.51
N ALA A 146 5.82 -12.15 15.84
CA ALA A 146 7.03 -12.35 16.60
C ALA A 146 6.79 -13.25 17.82
N PRO A 147 7.84 -13.79 18.45
CA PRO A 147 7.71 -14.47 19.74
C PRO A 147 6.99 -13.58 20.77
N GLY A 148 6.06 -14.16 21.50
CA GLY A 148 5.23 -13.44 22.46
C GLY A 148 3.91 -12.89 21.91
N ASP A 149 3.58 -13.13 20.65
CA ASP A 149 2.26 -12.83 20.09
C ASP A 149 1.20 -13.71 20.76
N SER A 150 0.07 -13.10 21.12
CA SER A 150 -1.09 -13.78 21.71
C SER A 150 -2.38 -13.03 21.37
N LEU A 151 -3.52 -13.65 21.64
CA LEU A 151 -4.83 -12.99 21.50
C LEU A 151 -4.98 -11.79 22.45
N GLU A 152 -4.29 -11.81 23.59
CA GLU A 152 -4.32 -10.74 24.57
C GLU A 152 -3.35 -9.60 24.24
N SER A 153 -2.13 -9.93 23.83
CA SER A 153 -1.08 -8.94 23.54
C SER A 153 -1.08 -8.40 22.10
N GLY A 154 -1.90 -8.98 21.22
CA GLY A 154 -1.88 -8.69 19.78
C GLY A 154 -0.63 -9.23 19.09
N CYS A 155 -0.47 -8.93 17.80
CA CYS A 155 0.74 -9.24 17.06
C CYS A 155 1.83 -8.17 17.30
N TRP A 156 3.05 -8.46 16.84
CA TRP A 156 4.17 -7.53 17.02
C TRP A 156 3.89 -6.14 16.43
N SER A 157 3.27 -6.04 15.25
CA SER A 157 2.94 -4.74 14.66
C SER A 157 1.92 -3.94 15.48
N ASP A 158 0.98 -4.60 16.16
CA ASP A 158 0.02 -3.93 17.03
C ASP A 158 0.73 -3.31 18.23
N ARG A 159 1.67 -4.04 18.84
CA ARG A 159 2.46 -3.53 19.95
C ARG A 159 3.36 -2.36 19.55
N VAL A 160 3.98 -2.43 18.36
CA VAL A 160 4.78 -1.33 17.81
C VAL A 160 3.92 -0.09 17.55
N ALA A 161 2.76 -0.26 16.91
CA ALA A 161 1.86 0.84 16.65
C ALA A 161 1.34 1.48 17.95
N SER A 162 0.95 0.66 18.93
CA SER A 162 0.51 1.13 20.25
C SER A 162 1.60 1.90 20.99
N ALA A 163 2.83 1.37 21.03
CA ALA A 163 3.96 2.04 21.66
C ALA A 163 4.27 3.40 20.99
N TRP A 164 4.25 3.43 19.65
CA TRP A 164 4.47 4.66 18.89
C TRP A 164 3.37 5.70 19.15
N LEU A 165 2.09 5.32 19.19
CA LEU A 165 0.98 6.22 19.53
C LEU A 165 1.10 6.74 20.96
N THR A 166 1.50 5.92 21.92
CA THR A 166 1.72 6.33 23.31
C THR A 166 2.82 7.37 23.39
N GLN A 167 3.93 7.17 22.68
CA GLN A 167 5.04 8.13 22.64
C GLN A 167 4.60 9.49 22.09
N LEU A 168 3.81 9.51 21.01
CA LEU A 168 3.27 10.78 20.47
C LEU A 168 2.40 11.51 21.48
N SER A 169 1.60 10.78 22.27
CA SER A 169 0.73 11.39 23.28
C SER A 169 1.51 11.99 24.47
N THR A 170 2.72 11.49 24.73
CA THR A 170 3.61 12.02 25.79
C THR A 170 4.46 13.20 25.32
N ASP A 171 4.75 13.27 24.02
CA ASP A 171 5.57 14.32 23.41
C ASP A 171 4.78 15.59 23.04
N ASP A 172 3.43 15.60 23.16
CA ASP A 172 2.56 16.75 22.96
C ASP A 172 2.19 17.38 24.33
N PRO A 173 2.96 18.35 24.83
CA PRO A 173 2.57 19.12 26.01
C PRO A 173 1.48 20.10 25.57
N ARG A 174 0.22 19.80 25.89
CA ARG A 174 -0.89 20.75 25.80
C ARG A 174 -0.69 21.95 26.69
#